data_3c06d52222c9440f6f5680e70aa52db6
#
_entry.id   3c06d52222c9440f6f5680e70aa52db6
#
_cell.length_a   1.000
_cell.length_b   1.000
_cell.length_c   1.000
_cell.angle_alpha   90.00
_cell.angle_beta   90.00
_cell.angle_gamma   90.00
#
_symmetry.space_group_name_H-M   'P 1'
#
loop_
_entity.id
_entity.type
_entity.pdbx_description
1 polymer ?
#
loop_
_entity_poly.entity_id
_entity_poly.type
_entity_poly.pdbx_seq_one_letter_code
_entity_poly.pdbx_strand_id
1 'polypeptide(L)'
;RVSASYALSDSWSVSGSAGLFYQLPPYTALGYKDNTGELVNRGLEYMRVLQSAVGVNWRLRDRLVVSLEGFYKYYTNIPLSVADDVPLTCKGNDYGTSGDELLVSSAQGRAYGLELMVRWQLPDRFNLVGALTVFSSEYRSRHDAKYIPSAWDNRFVANISGTYDFSRGWSVGAKLSAIGGTPYTPYDV
;
A
#
# COMPACT_ATOMS: atom_id res chain seq x y z
N ARG A 1 5.89 -7.95 15.43
CA ARG A 1 5.12 -8.71 14.43
C ARG A 1 4.96 -10.15 14.89
N VAL A 2 3.74 -10.68 14.77
CA VAL A 2 3.41 -12.08 15.01
C VAL A 2 2.74 -12.61 13.74
N SER A 3 3.02 -13.83 13.36
CA SER A 3 2.35 -14.52 12.25
C SER A 3 2.18 -15.99 12.57
N ALA A 4 1.09 -16.56 12.08
CA ALA A 4 0.80 -17.98 12.17
C ALA A 4 0.24 -18.48 10.84
N SER A 5 0.52 -19.74 10.53
CA SER A 5 -0.08 -20.43 9.40
C SER A 5 -0.48 -21.83 9.82
N TYR A 6 -1.58 -22.32 9.24
CA TYR A 6 -2.10 -23.65 9.51
C TYR A 6 -2.51 -24.35 8.21
N ALA A 7 -2.02 -25.55 8.01
CA ALA A 7 -2.41 -26.40 6.88
C ALA A 7 -3.72 -27.11 7.22
N LEU A 8 -4.78 -26.78 6.51
CA LEU A 8 -6.10 -27.43 6.64
C LEU A 8 -6.12 -28.78 5.92
N SER A 9 -5.37 -28.89 4.83
CA SER A 9 -5.17 -30.10 4.05
C SER A 9 -3.91 -29.97 3.19
N ASP A 10 -3.58 -30.97 2.40
CA ASP A 10 -2.47 -30.92 1.43
C ASP A 10 -2.62 -29.80 0.40
N SER A 11 -3.88 -29.36 0.15
CA SER A 11 -4.22 -28.35 -0.86
C SER A 11 -4.58 -27.00 -0.25
N TRP A 12 -4.93 -26.90 1.03
CA TRP A 12 -5.43 -25.68 1.64
C TRP A 12 -4.62 -25.28 2.87
N SER A 13 -4.25 -24.02 2.94
CA SER A 13 -3.70 -23.42 4.16
C SER A 13 -4.28 -22.05 4.42
N VAL A 14 -4.36 -21.69 5.69
CA VAL A 14 -4.73 -20.36 6.17
C VAL A 14 -3.55 -19.73 6.87
N SER A 15 -3.45 -18.41 6.78
CA SER A 15 -2.41 -17.64 7.46
C SER A 15 -2.99 -16.36 8.04
N GLY A 16 -2.39 -15.92 9.13
CA GLY A 16 -2.74 -14.64 9.72
C GLY A 16 -1.49 -13.94 10.26
N SER A 17 -1.49 -12.64 10.23
CA SER A 17 -0.41 -11.84 10.79
C SER A 17 -0.94 -10.55 11.40
N ALA A 18 -0.26 -10.08 12.45
CA ALA A 18 -0.47 -8.76 13.02
C ALA A 18 0.87 -8.17 13.44
N GLY A 19 0.99 -6.85 13.38
CA GLY A 19 2.23 -6.17 13.75
C GLY A 19 2.05 -4.68 13.93
N LEU A 20 2.90 -4.13 14.78
CA LEU A 20 3.03 -2.70 15.01
C LEU A 20 4.36 -2.26 14.43
N PHE A 21 4.33 -1.22 13.58
CA PHE A 21 5.49 -0.72 12.88
C PHE A 21 5.59 0.80 13.06
N TYR A 22 6.81 1.30 12.99
CA TYR A 22 7.13 2.71 13.12
C TYR A 22 7.97 3.16 11.94
N GLN A 23 7.74 4.38 11.49
CA GLN A 23 8.49 5.01 10.41
C GLN A 23 8.74 6.48 10.75
N LEU A 24 9.94 6.96 10.46
CA LEU A 24 10.25 8.40 10.54
C LEU A 24 9.39 9.17 9.50
N PRO A 25 8.93 10.37 9.85
CA PRO A 25 8.40 11.30 8.85
C PRO A 25 9.42 11.56 7.74
N PRO A 26 8.97 11.98 6.54
CA PRO A 26 9.88 12.32 5.45
C PRO A 26 10.95 13.34 5.86
N TYR A 27 12.17 13.20 5.35
CA TYR A 27 13.25 14.13 5.66
C TYR A 27 12.97 15.56 5.19
N THR A 28 12.20 15.73 4.12
CA THR A 28 11.69 17.04 3.67
C THR A 28 10.88 17.73 4.77
N ALA A 29 10.00 16.98 5.43
CA ALA A 29 9.21 17.48 6.56
C ALA A 29 10.09 17.81 7.78
N LEU A 30 10.99 16.90 8.17
CA LEU A 30 11.88 17.09 9.33
C LEU A 30 12.89 18.22 9.11
N GLY A 31 13.31 18.46 7.87
CA GLY A 31 14.28 19.46 7.48
C GLY A 31 13.67 20.84 7.18
N TYR A 32 12.36 20.99 7.27
CA TYR A 32 11.71 22.26 7.03
C TYR A 32 12.15 23.33 8.05
N LYS A 33 12.51 24.49 7.53
CA LYS A 33 12.87 25.68 8.30
C LYS A 33 11.83 26.75 8.08
N ASP A 34 11.43 27.40 9.14
CA ASP A 34 10.59 28.58 9.07
C ASP A 34 11.35 29.84 8.56
N ASN A 35 10.67 30.96 8.53
CA ASN A 35 11.24 32.25 8.09
C ASN A 35 12.35 32.74 9.02
N THR A 36 12.51 32.21 10.23
CA THR A 36 13.60 32.53 11.18
C THR A 36 14.81 31.62 11.01
N GLY A 37 14.68 30.58 10.19
CA GLY A 37 15.70 29.56 9.93
C GLY A 37 15.68 28.42 10.94
N GLU A 38 14.68 28.34 11.81
CA GLU A 38 14.53 27.26 12.79
C GLU A 38 13.89 26.01 12.19
N LEU A 39 14.37 24.83 12.63
CA LEU A 39 13.83 23.52 12.24
C LEU A 39 12.58 23.20 13.08
N VAL A 40 11.44 23.75 12.70
CA VAL A 40 10.20 23.70 13.49
C VAL A 40 9.55 22.32 13.56
N ASN A 41 9.86 21.43 12.62
CA ASN A 41 9.29 20.09 12.54
C ASN A 41 10.15 18.98 13.19
N ARG A 42 11.25 19.32 13.89
CA ARG A 42 12.12 18.33 14.54
C ARG A 42 11.43 17.51 15.63
N GLY A 43 10.34 18.03 16.20
CA GLY A 43 9.54 17.36 17.22
C GLY A 43 8.46 16.42 16.68
N LEU A 44 8.38 16.20 15.37
CA LEU A 44 7.44 15.23 14.81
C LEU A 44 7.70 13.83 15.34
N GLU A 45 6.62 13.16 15.73
CA GLU A 45 6.67 11.79 16.24
C GLU A 45 6.85 10.77 15.11
N TYR A 46 7.31 9.57 15.45
CA TYR A 46 7.30 8.45 14.53
C TYR A 46 5.87 8.15 14.09
N MET A 47 5.64 8.09 12.79
CA MET A 47 4.41 7.55 12.23
C MET A 47 4.27 6.09 12.65
N ARG A 48 3.10 5.69 13.12
CA ARG A 48 2.83 4.35 13.63
C ARG A 48 1.75 3.68 12.80
N VAL A 49 1.93 2.41 12.47
CA VAL A 49 0.92 1.58 11.80
C VAL A 49 0.71 0.27 12.54
N LEU A 50 -0.54 -0.01 12.89
CA LEU A 50 -1.02 -1.33 13.27
C LEU A 50 -1.54 -2.01 11.99
N GLN A 51 -0.91 -3.11 11.62
CA GLN A 51 -1.26 -3.86 10.42
C GLN A 51 -1.72 -5.27 10.81
N SER A 52 -2.78 -5.75 10.17
CA SER A 52 -3.25 -7.13 10.23
C SER A 52 -3.57 -7.63 8.84
N ALA A 53 -3.37 -8.93 8.63
CA ALA A 53 -3.75 -9.61 7.40
C ALA A 53 -4.17 -11.05 7.69
N VAL A 54 -5.13 -11.54 6.89
CA VAL A 54 -5.60 -12.93 6.93
C VAL A 54 -5.68 -13.42 5.49
N GLY A 55 -5.09 -14.58 5.24
CA GLY A 55 -5.00 -15.13 3.90
C GLY A 55 -5.35 -16.62 3.84
N VAL A 56 -5.80 -17.02 2.68
CA VAL A 56 -6.05 -18.42 2.30
C VAL A 56 -5.23 -18.73 1.07
N ASN A 57 -4.53 -19.85 1.09
CA ASN A 57 -3.80 -20.36 -0.06
C ASN A 57 -4.42 -21.69 -0.48
N TRP A 58 -4.69 -21.80 -1.77
CA TRP A 58 -5.15 -23.02 -2.40
C TRP A 58 -4.12 -23.51 -3.41
N ARG A 59 -3.63 -24.72 -3.22
CA ARG A 59 -2.70 -25.40 -4.11
C ARG A 59 -3.46 -26.51 -4.85
N LEU A 60 -3.73 -26.27 -6.13
CA LEU A 60 -4.35 -27.28 -6.99
C LEU A 60 -3.26 -28.01 -7.77
N ARG A 61 -2.95 -29.23 -7.34
CA ARG A 61 -1.79 -30.00 -7.83
C ARG A 61 -0.52 -29.15 -7.69
N ASP A 62 0.63 -29.62 -8.04
CA ASP A 62 1.91 -28.91 -7.85
C ASP A 62 2.11 -27.71 -8.81
N ARG A 63 1.10 -27.35 -9.58
CA ARG A 63 1.22 -26.41 -10.72
C ARG A 63 0.38 -25.15 -10.63
N LEU A 64 -0.64 -25.13 -9.81
CA LEU A 64 -1.50 -23.96 -9.63
C LEU A 64 -1.59 -23.60 -8.15
N VAL A 65 -1.19 -22.38 -7.81
CA VAL A 65 -1.36 -21.79 -6.49
C VAL A 65 -2.19 -20.53 -6.63
N VAL A 66 -3.26 -20.45 -5.87
CA VAL A 66 -4.12 -19.28 -5.73
C VAL A 66 -4.05 -18.81 -4.29
N SER A 67 -3.75 -17.55 -4.09
CA SER A 67 -3.72 -16.91 -2.76
C SER A 67 -4.72 -15.76 -2.75
N LEU A 68 -5.53 -15.71 -1.71
CA LEU A 68 -6.41 -14.57 -1.41
C LEU A 68 -6.09 -14.08 -0.01
N GLU A 69 -5.74 -12.79 0.12
CA GLU A 69 -5.44 -12.16 1.40
C GLU A 69 -6.28 -10.88 1.58
N GLY A 70 -6.88 -10.73 2.75
CA GLY A 70 -7.48 -9.48 3.20
C GLY A 70 -6.55 -8.81 4.19
N PHE A 71 -6.37 -7.49 4.06
CA PHE A 71 -5.54 -6.72 4.96
C PHE A 71 -6.25 -5.48 5.50
N TYR A 72 -5.83 -5.08 6.70
CA TYR A 72 -6.23 -3.83 7.33
C TYR A 72 -5.02 -3.17 7.99
N LYS A 73 -4.84 -1.85 7.75
CA LYS A 73 -3.79 -1.02 8.34
C LYS A 73 -4.42 0.20 8.97
N TYR A 74 -4.05 0.48 10.22
CA TYR A 74 -4.47 1.68 10.93
C TYR A 74 -3.26 2.53 11.28
N TYR A 75 -3.27 3.78 10.83
CA TYR A 75 -2.16 4.71 10.96
C TYR A 75 -2.47 5.77 12.01
N THR A 76 -1.46 6.12 12.80
CA THR A 76 -1.49 7.23 13.78
C THR A 76 -0.21 8.05 13.70
N ASN A 77 -0.24 9.24 14.25
CA ASN A 77 0.87 10.18 14.23
C ASN A 77 1.31 10.56 12.81
N ILE A 78 0.37 10.61 11.89
CA ILE A 78 0.64 11.05 10.52
C ILE A 78 0.81 12.58 10.53
N PRO A 79 1.83 13.12 9.84
CA PRO A 79 2.02 14.55 9.71
C PRO A 79 0.79 15.23 9.09
N LEU A 80 0.31 16.26 9.78
CA LEU A 80 -0.82 17.09 9.39
C LEU A 80 -0.31 18.51 9.13
N SER A 81 -0.69 19.10 8.02
CA SER A 81 -0.45 20.50 7.73
C SER A 81 -1.22 21.40 8.70
N VAL A 82 -0.52 22.35 9.31
CA VAL A 82 -1.15 23.36 10.19
C VAL A 82 -1.88 24.43 9.37
N ALA A 83 -1.45 24.65 8.13
CA ALA A 83 -1.99 25.72 7.29
C ALA A 83 -3.38 25.41 6.73
N ASP A 84 -3.63 24.16 6.32
CA ASP A 84 -4.85 23.77 5.61
C ASP A 84 -5.60 22.58 6.26
N ASP A 85 -5.12 22.07 7.40
CA ASP A 85 -5.70 20.93 8.13
C ASP A 85 -5.79 19.64 7.27
N VAL A 86 -4.87 19.47 6.30
CA VAL A 86 -4.82 18.32 5.39
C VAL A 86 -3.66 17.40 5.78
N PRO A 87 -3.91 16.06 5.94
CA PRO A 87 -2.84 15.10 6.17
C PRO A 87 -1.84 15.09 5.00
N LEU A 88 -0.54 15.05 5.32
CA LEU A 88 0.53 15.05 4.31
C LEU A 88 0.39 13.91 3.28
N THR A 89 -0.17 12.77 3.69
CA THR A 89 -0.47 11.63 2.82
C THR A 89 -1.58 11.88 1.80
N CYS A 90 -2.36 12.94 1.97
CA CYS A 90 -3.40 13.37 1.02
C CYS A 90 -2.89 14.46 0.07
N LYS A 91 -1.67 14.96 0.27
CA LYS A 91 -0.94 15.86 -0.62
C LYS A 91 0.04 15.04 -1.49
N GLY A 92 0.50 15.60 -2.59
CA GLY A 92 1.60 14.99 -3.38
C GLY A 92 1.25 14.56 -4.79
N ASN A 93 0.07 14.90 -5.30
CA ASN A 93 -0.26 14.74 -6.72
C ASN A 93 0.19 15.93 -7.58
N ASP A 94 0.65 16.99 -6.95
CA ASP A 94 1.12 18.22 -7.54
C ASP A 94 2.65 18.25 -7.49
N TYR A 95 3.37 17.71 -8.32
CA TYR A 95 4.83 17.70 -8.53
C TYR A 95 5.69 18.60 -7.62
N GLY A 96 5.11 19.17 -6.55
CA GLY A 96 5.75 20.01 -5.56
C GLY A 96 6.48 19.21 -4.47
N THR A 97 7.31 19.88 -3.69
CA THR A 97 7.96 19.28 -2.53
C THR A 97 6.93 19.08 -1.42
N SER A 98 6.68 17.85 -1.05
CA SER A 98 5.75 17.53 0.03
C SER A 98 6.44 17.67 1.39
N GLY A 99 5.83 18.41 2.33
CA GLY A 99 6.28 18.55 3.71
C GLY A 99 7.18 19.76 3.99
N ASP A 100 7.30 20.71 3.07
CA ASP A 100 7.99 22.00 3.24
C ASP A 100 7.10 23.06 3.92
N GLU A 101 6.41 22.65 4.96
CA GLU A 101 5.48 23.46 5.73
C GLU A 101 5.47 23.05 7.21
N LEU A 102 4.85 23.88 8.07
CA LEU A 102 4.69 23.54 9.49
C LEU A 102 3.71 22.37 9.63
N LEU A 103 4.16 21.32 10.33
CA LEU A 103 3.43 20.08 10.52
C LEU A 103 3.30 19.70 11.99
N VAL A 104 2.23 18.95 12.31
CA VAL A 104 2.02 18.32 13.62
C VAL A 104 1.68 16.83 13.45
N SER A 105 2.06 15.99 14.40
CA SER A 105 1.82 14.52 14.35
C SER A 105 0.45 14.15 14.91
N SER A 106 -0.64 14.55 14.26
CA SER A 106 -2.00 14.39 14.79
C SER A 106 -2.96 13.63 13.87
N ALA A 107 -2.65 13.51 12.57
CA ALA A 107 -3.55 12.86 11.63
C ALA A 107 -3.57 11.35 11.80
N GLN A 108 -4.66 10.76 11.37
CA GLN A 108 -4.93 9.32 11.40
C GLN A 108 -5.31 8.83 10.01
N GLY A 109 -5.06 7.54 9.76
CA GLY A 109 -5.42 6.94 8.49
C GLY A 109 -5.80 5.49 8.61
N ARG A 110 -6.37 4.96 7.54
CA ARG A 110 -6.64 3.54 7.38
C ARG A 110 -6.42 3.13 5.92
N ALA A 111 -5.93 1.93 5.71
CA ALA A 111 -5.91 1.29 4.40
C ALA A 111 -6.39 -0.15 4.56
N TYR A 112 -7.23 -0.60 3.66
CA TYR A 112 -7.78 -1.94 3.67
C TYR A 112 -8.07 -2.40 2.26
N GLY A 113 -8.02 -3.71 2.06
CA GLY A 113 -8.21 -4.26 0.73
C GLY A 113 -8.09 -5.77 0.68
N LEU A 114 -8.18 -6.27 -0.55
CA LEU A 114 -8.02 -7.66 -0.90
C LEU A 114 -6.92 -7.81 -1.94
N GLU A 115 -6.09 -8.82 -1.77
CA GLU A 115 -5.05 -9.22 -2.72
C GLU A 115 -5.31 -10.62 -3.22
N LEU A 116 -5.44 -10.77 -4.55
CA LEU A 116 -5.51 -12.05 -5.24
C LEU A 116 -4.20 -12.28 -5.99
N MET A 117 -3.57 -13.41 -5.76
CA MET A 117 -2.43 -13.86 -6.55
C MET A 117 -2.70 -15.24 -7.12
N VAL A 118 -2.37 -15.40 -8.39
CA VAL A 118 -2.44 -16.66 -9.12
C VAL A 118 -1.06 -16.95 -9.70
N ARG A 119 -0.51 -18.10 -9.36
CA ARG A 119 0.71 -18.63 -9.99
C ARG A 119 0.36 -19.95 -10.66
N TRP A 120 0.56 -20.00 -11.95
CA TRP A 120 0.22 -21.15 -12.76
C TRP A 120 1.40 -21.58 -13.62
N GLN A 121 1.84 -22.82 -13.41
CA GLN A 121 2.85 -23.49 -14.22
C GLN A 121 2.15 -24.51 -15.09
N LEU A 122 1.98 -24.19 -16.37
CA LEU A 122 1.45 -25.15 -17.34
C LEU A 122 2.51 -26.20 -17.70
N PRO A 123 2.09 -27.44 -17.99
CA PRO A 123 3.02 -28.49 -18.40
C PRO A 123 3.88 -27.99 -19.56
N ASP A 124 5.16 -28.19 -19.39
CA ASP A 124 6.22 -28.16 -20.35
C ASP A 124 6.81 -26.82 -20.78
N ARG A 125 6.15 -25.66 -20.70
CA ARG A 125 6.77 -24.43 -21.24
C ARG A 125 6.17 -23.09 -20.84
N PHE A 126 5.03 -23.06 -20.16
CA PHE A 126 4.38 -21.79 -19.87
C PHE A 126 4.24 -21.54 -18.37
N ASN A 127 4.71 -20.36 -17.93
CA ASN A 127 4.56 -19.87 -16.57
C ASN A 127 3.74 -18.59 -16.60
N LEU A 128 2.71 -18.51 -15.77
CA LEU A 128 1.86 -17.34 -15.58
C LEU A 128 1.84 -16.92 -14.12
N VAL A 129 2.01 -15.63 -13.88
CA VAL A 129 1.79 -15.01 -12.57
C VAL A 129 0.86 -13.83 -12.76
N GLY A 130 -0.27 -13.86 -12.07
CA GLY A 130 -1.24 -12.76 -12.00
C GLY A 130 -1.38 -12.28 -10.57
N ALA A 131 -1.48 -10.98 -10.39
CA ALA A 131 -1.76 -10.35 -9.10
C ALA A 131 -2.77 -9.21 -9.30
N LEU A 132 -3.76 -9.14 -8.43
CA LEU A 132 -4.75 -8.07 -8.36
C LEU A 132 -4.90 -7.64 -6.91
N THR A 133 -4.69 -6.35 -6.64
CA THR A 133 -5.00 -5.72 -5.37
C THR A 133 -6.13 -4.72 -5.57
N VAL A 134 -7.18 -4.82 -4.78
CA VAL A 134 -8.26 -3.83 -4.69
C VAL A 134 -8.24 -3.26 -3.28
N PHE A 135 -8.14 -1.95 -3.16
CA PHE A 135 -7.94 -1.33 -1.86
C PHE A 135 -8.54 0.07 -1.77
N SER A 136 -8.66 0.56 -0.54
CA SER A 136 -8.90 1.95 -0.22
C SER A 136 -7.88 2.43 0.80
N SER A 137 -7.37 3.65 0.61
CA SER A 137 -6.42 4.31 1.50
C SER A 137 -6.90 5.73 1.77
N GLU A 138 -7.25 6.00 3.02
CA GLU A 138 -7.90 7.26 3.38
C GLU A 138 -7.41 7.75 4.74
N TYR A 139 -7.38 9.07 4.91
CA TYR A 139 -6.87 9.74 6.10
C TYR A 139 -7.81 10.84 6.56
N ARG A 140 -7.63 11.27 7.81
CA ARG A 140 -8.38 12.37 8.42
C ARG A 140 -7.49 13.19 9.32
N SER A 141 -7.78 14.48 9.43
CA SER A 141 -7.03 15.40 10.29
C SER A 141 -7.24 15.13 11.78
N ARG A 142 -8.48 14.84 12.19
CA ARG A 142 -8.89 14.59 13.57
C ARG A 142 -9.83 13.41 13.69
N HIS A 143 -10.02 12.92 14.91
CA HIS A 143 -10.86 11.73 15.17
C HIS A 143 -12.31 11.89 14.68
N ASP A 144 -12.86 13.08 14.74
CA ASP A 144 -14.22 13.44 14.35
C ASP A 144 -14.34 13.94 12.89
N ALA A 145 -13.19 14.15 12.22
CA ALA A 145 -13.15 14.58 10.83
C ALA A 145 -13.52 13.45 9.86
N LYS A 146 -14.04 13.83 8.70
CA LYS A 146 -14.33 12.90 7.62
C LYS A 146 -13.03 12.35 7.02
N TYR A 147 -13.04 11.07 6.67
CA TYR A 147 -11.95 10.47 5.89
C TYR A 147 -11.94 11.01 4.46
N ILE A 148 -10.76 11.36 3.97
CA ILE A 148 -10.50 11.76 2.59
C ILE A 148 -9.50 10.77 1.97
N PRO A 149 -9.60 10.46 0.66
CA PRO A 149 -8.67 9.57 -0.01
C PRO A 149 -7.23 10.08 0.09
N SER A 150 -6.26 9.18 0.22
CA SER A 150 -4.86 9.54 0.09
C SER A 150 -4.52 9.85 -1.38
N ALA A 151 -3.45 10.60 -1.61
CA ALA A 151 -2.94 10.88 -2.95
C ALA A 151 -2.63 9.61 -3.77
N TRP A 152 -2.48 8.46 -3.10
CA TRP A 152 -2.13 7.16 -3.68
C TRP A 152 -3.27 6.14 -3.68
N ASP A 153 -4.52 6.58 -3.44
CA ASP A 153 -5.70 5.70 -3.44
C ASP A 153 -6.14 5.37 -4.87
N ASN A 154 -5.36 4.59 -5.56
CA ASN A 154 -5.59 4.18 -6.94
C ASN A 154 -6.72 3.16 -7.09
N ARG A 155 -7.33 2.70 -6.00
CA ARG A 155 -8.41 1.74 -5.94
C ARG A 155 -8.04 0.33 -6.36
N PHE A 156 -7.24 0.14 -7.41
CA PHE A 156 -6.75 -1.16 -7.81
C PHE A 156 -5.37 -1.10 -8.47
N VAL A 157 -4.65 -2.18 -8.34
CA VAL A 157 -3.41 -2.46 -9.07
C VAL A 157 -3.48 -3.90 -9.59
N ALA A 158 -3.29 -4.08 -10.89
CA ALA A 158 -3.27 -5.39 -11.52
C ALA A 158 -1.95 -5.61 -12.28
N ASN A 159 -1.38 -6.79 -12.15
CA ASN A 159 -0.20 -7.22 -12.88
C ASN A 159 -0.39 -8.63 -13.39
N ILE A 160 -0.10 -8.87 -14.65
CA ILE A 160 -0.06 -10.19 -15.26
C ILE A 160 1.26 -10.32 -15.99
N SER A 161 2.00 -11.36 -15.70
CA SER A 161 3.23 -11.70 -16.43
C SER A 161 3.24 -13.16 -16.81
N GLY A 162 3.71 -13.44 -18.01
CA GLY A 162 3.85 -14.80 -18.52
C GLY A 162 5.14 -14.98 -19.27
N THR A 163 5.68 -16.19 -19.19
CA THR A 163 6.85 -16.62 -19.99
C THR A 163 6.50 -17.92 -20.71
N TYR A 164 6.95 -18.03 -21.93
CA TYR A 164 6.85 -19.23 -22.73
C TYR A 164 8.23 -19.67 -23.23
N ASP A 165 8.58 -20.92 -22.92
CA ASP A 165 9.83 -21.51 -23.32
C ASP A 165 9.65 -22.30 -24.62
N PHE A 166 10.29 -21.84 -25.70
CA PHE A 166 10.33 -22.54 -26.98
C PHE A 166 11.37 -23.66 -26.95
N SER A 167 11.23 -24.59 -27.88
CA SER A 167 12.31 -25.55 -28.15
C SER A 167 13.59 -24.83 -28.60
N ARG A 168 14.76 -25.41 -28.37
CA ARG A 168 16.09 -24.90 -28.76
C ARG A 168 16.59 -23.70 -27.93
N GLY A 169 16.16 -23.54 -26.66
CA GLY A 169 16.73 -22.56 -25.75
C GLY A 169 16.23 -21.12 -25.91
N TRP A 170 15.15 -20.89 -26.66
CA TRP A 170 14.50 -19.60 -26.77
C TRP A 170 13.37 -19.48 -25.73
N SER A 171 13.26 -18.34 -25.10
CA SER A 171 12.11 -17.98 -24.26
C SER A 171 11.60 -16.58 -24.60
N VAL A 172 10.30 -16.38 -24.45
CA VAL A 172 9.64 -15.08 -24.63
C VAL A 172 8.80 -14.81 -23.39
N GLY A 173 8.90 -13.59 -22.85
CA GLY A 173 8.10 -13.12 -21.72
C GLY A 173 7.37 -11.85 -22.06
N ALA A 174 6.18 -11.68 -21.47
CA ALA A 174 5.39 -10.47 -21.54
C ALA A 174 4.85 -10.12 -20.14
N LYS A 175 4.71 -8.81 -19.89
CA LYS A 175 4.09 -8.27 -18.68
C LYS A 175 3.08 -7.18 -19.05
N LEU A 176 1.89 -7.26 -18.46
CA LEU A 176 0.88 -6.23 -18.48
C LEU A 176 0.68 -5.71 -17.06
N SER A 177 0.63 -4.38 -16.90
CA SER A 177 0.31 -3.71 -15.63
C SER A 177 -0.82 -2.72 -15.86
N ALA A 178 -1.77 -2.68 -14.94
CA ALA A 178 -2.86 -1.72 -14.92
C ALA A 178 -3.00 -1.15 -13.50
N ILE A 179 -3.16 0.17 -13.41
CA ILE A 179 -3.30 0.89 -12.14
C ILE A 179 -4.48 1.83 -12.29
N GLY A 180 -5.33 1.91 -11.28
CA GLY A 180 -6.44 2.86 -11.22
C GLY A 180 -5.96 4.30 -11.17
N GLY A 181 -6.84 5.23 -11.52
CA GLY A 181 -6.55 6.65 -11.45
C GLY A 181 -6.35 7.13 -10.01
N THR A 182 -5.45 8.08 -9.82
CA THR A 182 -5.27 8.77 -8.54
C THR A 182 -6.42 9.75 -8.29
N PRO A 183 -6.82 9.97 -7.03
CA PRO A 183 -7.74 11.05 -6.68
C PRO A 183 -7.18 12.41 -7.12
N TYR A 184 -8.04 13.27 -7.59
CA TYR A 184 -7.70 14.65 -7.91
C TYR A 184 -8.73 15.60 -7.30
N THR A 185 -8.30 16.80 -6.96
CA THR A 185 -9.20 17.89 -6.54
C THR A 185 -9.47 18.76 -7.75
N PRO A 186 -10.73 18.86 -8.25
CA PRO A 186 -11.04 19.77 -9.33
C PRO A 186 -10.81 21.22 -8.86
N TYR A 187 -10.23 22.04 -9.72
CA TYR A 187 -10.19 23.47 -9.47
C TYR A 187 -11.58 24.05 -9.71
N ASP A 188 -12.11 24.83 -8.77
CA ASP A 188 -13.27 25.68 -8.99
C ASP A 188 -12.82 26.79 -9.96
N VAL A 189 -13.41 26.82 -11.16
CA VAL A 189 -13.17 27.84 -12.19
C VAL A 189 -14.23 28.94 -12.07
#